data_2ad5cfad71e3612c2d3c03744774a8df
#
_entry.id   2ad5cfad71e3612c2d3c03744774a8df
#
_cell.length_a   1.000
_cell.length_b   1.000
_cell.length_c   1.000
_cell.angle_alpha   90.00
_cell.angle_beta   90.00
_cell.angle_gamma   90.00
#
_symmetry.space_group_name_H-M   'P 1'
#
loop_
_entity.id
_entity.type
_entity.pdbx_description
1 polymer ?
#
loop_
_entity_poly.entity_id
_entity_poly.type
_entity_poly.pdbx_seq_one_letter_code
_entity_poly.pdbx_strand_id
1 'polypeptide(L)'
;SAYKGVRAALTAQQRRIGLAGRIVMVGRDIGTVVLPEAELKIYLDATVEERARRRCRELLVRGQRSVDYEEVLAAMRRRDHIDSTRATAPLRAAPDAYLLDSTNLTIEQVLDRMLALVYGWPLPDDGTVYRPGA
;
A
#
# COMPACT_ATOMS: atom_id res chain seq x y z
N SER A 1 -14.36 -1.04 -5.58
CA SER A 1 -15.50 -1.29 -6.45
C SER A 1 -15.09 -2.06 -7.70
N ALA A 2 -15.91 -3.02 -8.09
CA ALA A 2 -15.73 -3.77 -9.34
C ALA A 2 -16.34 -3.04 -10.56
N TYR A 3 -17.16 -2.02 -10.32
CA TYR A 3 -17.83 -1.28 -11.37
C TYR A 3 -16.91 -0.18 -11.95
N LYS A 4 -16.66 -0.25 -13.25
CA LYS A 4 -15.75 0.66 -13.95
C LYS A 4 -16.18 2.13 -13.82
N GLY A 5 -17.48 2.43 -13.97
CA GLY A 5 -17.99 3.80 -13.87
C GLY A 5 -17.84 4.40 -12.47
N VAL A 6 -18.08 3.60 -11.43
CA VAL A 6 -17.88 4.04 -10.04
C VAL A 6 -16.39 4.30 -9.77
N ARG A 7 -15.51 3.42 -10.25
CA ARG A 7 -14.07 3.59 -10.09
C ARG A 7 -13.57 4.87 -10.76
N ALA A 8 -14.05 5.14 -11.98
CA ALA A 8 -13.68 6.37 -12.70
C ALA A 8 -14.12 7.63 -11.95
N ALA A 9 -15.34 7.65 -11.42
CA ALA A 9 -15.85 8.78 -10.65
C ALA A 9 -15.06 9.01 -9.36
N LEU A 10 -14.75 7.94 -8.64
CA LEU A 10 -13.94 8.01 -7.42
C LEU A 10 -12.51 8.47 -7.72
N THR A 11 -11.91 7.97 -8.78
CA THR A 11 -10.58 8.38 -9.20
C THR A 11 -10.53 9.88 -9.51
N ALA A 12 -11.51 10.40 -10.25
CA ALA A 12 -11.59 11.82 -10.57
C ALA A 12 -11.69 12.68 -9.31
N GLN A 13 -12.48 12.25 -8.32
CA GLN A 13 -12.63 12.94 -7.05
C GLN A 13 -11.34 12.93 -6.25
N GLN A 14 -10.67 11.79 -6.16
CA GLN A 14 -9.40 11.65 -5.47
C GLN A 14 -8.30 12.51 -6.12
N ARG A 15 -8.24 12.54 -7.45
CA ARG A 15 -7.29 13.40 -8.17
C ARG A 15 -7.50 14.87 -7.85
N ARG A 16 -8.74 15.33 -7.80
CA ARG A 16 -9.06 16.72 -7.46
C ARG A 16 -8.52 17.11 -6.09
N ILE A 17 -8.73 16.24 -5.11
CA ILE A 17 -8.24 16.45 -3.74
C ILE A 17 -6.71 16.43 -3.71
N GLY A 18 -6.08 15.46 -4.36
CA GLY A 18 -4.62 15.30 -4.35
C GLY A 18 -3.88 16.42 -5.08
N LEU A 19 -4.42 16.90 -6.19
CA LEU A 19 -3.80 17.97 -6.97
C LEU A 19 -3.84 19.32 -6.27
N ALA A 20 -4.65 19.48 -5.23
CA ALA A 20 -4.62 20.67 -4.39
C ALA A 20 -3.31 20.81 -3.59
N GLY A 21 -2.53 19.76 -3.44
CA GLY A 21 -1.22 19.78 -2.77
C GLY A 21 -1.28 19.67 -1.25
N ARG A 22 -0.11 19.55 -0.62
CA ARG A 22 0.06 19.44 0.85
C ARG A 22 -0.78 18.33 1.46
N ILE A 23 -0.80 17.17 0.81
CA ILE A 23 -1.63 16.05 1.24
C ILE A 23 -0.85 14.75 1.14
N VAL A 24 -1.16 13.83 2.05
CA VAL A 24 -0.72 12.44 1.98
C VAL A 24 -1.93 11.61 1.63
N MET A 25 -1.84 10.85 0.55
CA MET A 25 -2.88 9.92 0.14
C MET A 25 -2.43 8.49 0.32
N VAL A 26 -3.30 7.67 0.88
CA VAL A 26 -3.06 6.26 1.08
C VAL A 26 -4.12 5.46 0.34
N GLY A 27 -3.69 4.44 -0.37
CA GLY A 27 -4.58 3.57 -1.12
C GLY A 27 -3.78 2.53 -1.88
N ARG A 28 -4.47 1.80 -2.76
CA ARG A 28 -3.88 0.66 -3.45
C ARG A 28 -3.38 1.00 -4.86
N ASP A 29 -3.86 2.08 -5.45
CA ASP A 29 -3.53 2.49 -6.81
C ASP A 29 -3.23 3.99 -6.92
N ILE A 30 -2.85 4.62 -5.81
CA ILE A 30 -2.70 6.08 -5.75
C ILE A 30 -1.55 6.55 -6.65
N GLY A 31 -0.39 5.91 -6.56
CA GLY A 31 0.80 6.33 -7.31
C GLY A 31 0.80 5.93 -8.78
N THR A 32 -0.10 5.04 -9.21
CA THR A 32 -0.17 4.58 -10.60
C THR A 32 -1.35 5.17 -11.37
N VAL A 33 -2.50 5.31 -10.72
CA VAL A 33 -3.75 5.70 -11.38
C VAL A 33 -4.24 7.06 -10.90
N VAL A 34 -4.32 7.27 -9.58
CA VAL A 34 -4.92 8.48 -9.01
C VAL A 34 -3.99 9.68 -9.15
N LEU A 35 -2.74 9.55 -8.71
CA LEU A 35 -1.74 10.63 -8.73
C LEU A 35 -0.40 10.13 -9.28
N PRO A 36 -0.33 9.80 -10.58
CA PRO A 36 0.95 9.42 -11.17
C PRO A 36 1.97 10.57 -11.17
N GLU A 37 1.53 11.82 -11.02
CA GLU A 37 2.38 13.00 -10.93
C GLU A 37 2.83 13.34 -9.51
N ALA A 38 2.53 12.54 -8.50
CA ALA A 38 2.95 12.80 -7.12
C ALA A 38 4.47 12.91 -7.00
N GLU A 39 4.93 13.87 -6.19
CA GLU A 39 6.37 14.14 -6.01
C GLU A 39 7.09 13.00 -5.30
N LEU A 40 6.44 12.38 -4.33
CA LEU A 40 6.97 11.24 -3.59
C LEU A 40 5.96 10.11 -3.61
N LYS A 41 6.40 8.94 -4.05
CA LYS A 41 5.59 7.72 -4.07
C LYS A 41 6.28 6.65 -3.26
N ILE A 42 5.55 6.04 -2.34
CA ILE A 42 6.03 4.93 -1.53
C ILE A 42 5.07 3.76 -1.73
N TYR A 43 5.59 2.64 -2.17
CA TYR A 43 4.84 1.40 -2.25
C TYR A 43 5.17 0.57 -1.02
N LEU A 44 4.19 0.49 -0.11
CA LEU A 44 4.35 -0.26 1.13
C LEU A 44 4.01 -1.72 0.86
N ASP A 45 4.97 -2.58 1.10
CA ASP A 45 4.84 -4.01 0.84
C ASP A 45 5.13 -4.83 2.08
N ALA A 46 4.63 -6.06 2.08
CA ALA A 46 4.92 -7.09 3.07
C ALA A 46 4.54 -8.43 2.46
N THR A 47 5.14 -9.52 2.96
CA THR A 47 4.72 -10.86 2.51
C THR A 47 3.24 -11.07 2.83
N VAL A 48 2.58 -11.90 2.02
CA VAL A 48 1.16 -12.20 2.24
C VAL A 48 0.94 -12.86 3.60
N GLU A 49 1.90 -13.65 4.06
CA GLU A 49 1.87 -14.31 5.37
C GLU A 49 1.89 -13.28 6.50
N GLU A 50 2.74 -12.26 6.40
CA GLU A 50 2.81 -11.20 7.42
C GLU A 50 1.54 -10.35 7.40
N ARG A 51 1.03 -10.01 6.22
CA ARG A 51 -0.23 -9.26 6.12
C ARG A 51 -1.40 -10.05 6.70
N ALA A 52 -1.43 -11.36 6.49
CA ALA A 52 -2.45 -12.22 7.09
C ALA A 52 -2.34 -12.23 8.62
N ARG A 53 -1.13 -12.31 9.17
CA ARG A 53 -0.93 -12.22 10.63
C ARG A 53 -1.42 -10.88 11.19
N ARG A 54 -1.12 -9.78 10.52
CA ARG A 54 -1.59 -8.44 10.93
C ARG A 54 -3.11 -8.36 10.90
N ARG A 55 -3.72 -8.91 9.87
CA ARG A 55 -5.19 -8.94 9.75
C ARG A 55 -5.82 -9.76 10.85
N CYS A 56 -5.25 -10.90 11.20
CA CYS A 56 -5.74 -11.72 12.30
C CYS A 56 -5.70 -10.95 13.63
N ARG A 57 -4.59 -10.25 13.92
CA ARG A 57 -4.48 -9.42 15.13
C ARG A 57 -5.53 -8.31 15.14
N GLU A 58 -5.74 -7.66 14.00
CA GLU A 58 -6.75 -6.61 13.85
C GLU A 58 -8.16 -7.13 14.13
N LEU A 59 -8.51 -8.30 13.58
CA LEU A 59 -9.83 -8.90 13.80
C LEU A 59 -10.05 -9.28 15.24
N LEU A 60 -9.02 -9.79 15.94
CA LEU A 60 -9.10 -10.10 17.36
C LEU A 60 -9.30 -8.84 18.21
N VAL A 61 -8.59 -7.77 17.89
CA VAL A 61 -8.75 -6.47 18.58
C VAL A 61 -10.16 -5.91 18.36
N ARG A 62 -10.75 -6.13 17.18
CA ARG A 62 -12.13 -5.71 16.89
C ARG A 62 -13.21 -6.55 17.57
N GLY A 63 -12.82 -7.55 18.35
CA GLY A 63 -13.74 -8.35 19.17
C GLY A 63 -14.19 -9.65 18.54
N GLN A 64 -13.62 -10.10 17.44
CA GLN A 64 -13.89 -11.45 16.94
C GLN A 64 -13.32 -12.49 17.92
N ARG A 65 -14.14 -13.50 18.24
CA ARG A 65 -13.77 -14.50 19.26
C ARG A 65 -12.78 -15.53 18.75
N SER A 66 -12.86 -15.86 17.46
CA SER A 66 -11.93 -16.77 16.83
C SER A 66 -11.62 -16.28 15.43
N VAL A 67 -10.36 -16.44 15.03
CA VAL A 67 -9.88 -16.06 13.70
C VAL A 67 -9.05 -17.20 13.16
N ASP A 68 -9.41 -17.69 11.97
CA ASP A 68 -8.65 -18.73 11.31
C ASP A 68 -7.63 -18.08 10.36
N TYR A 69 -6.35 -18.20 10.72
CA TYR A 69 -5.26 -17.66 9.91
C TYR A 69 -5.27 -18.19 8.48
N GLU A 70 -5.51 -19.49 8.29
CA GLU A 70 -5.49 -20.09 6.95
C GLU A 70 -6.61 -19.52 6.06
N GLU A 71 -7.77 -19.26 6.61
CA GLU A 71 -8.86 -18.60 5.88
C GLU A 71 -8.52 -17.19 5.50
N VAL A 72 -7.94 -16.42 6.43
CA VAL A 72 -7.50 -15.04 6.19
C VAL A 72 -6.43 -15.02 5.10
N LEU A 73 -5.45 -15.91 5.19
CA LEU A 73 -4.36 -16.03 4.23
C LEU A 73 -4.90 -16.34 2.84
N ALA A 74 -5.80 -17.34 2.71
CA ALA A 74 -6.40 -17.72 1.44
C ALA A 74 -7.19 -16.57 0.82
N ALA A 75 -7.96 -15.83 1.64
CA ALA A 75 -8.72 -14.68 1.17
C ALA A 75 -7.81 -13.56 0.66
N MET A 76 -6.70 -13.31 1.35
CA MET A 76 -5.72 -12.31 0.92
C MET A 76 -5.03 -12.69 -0.38
N ARG A 77 -4.66 -13.95 -0.54
CA ARG A 77 -4.07 -14.44 -1.79
C ARG A 77 -5.02 -14.27 -2.98
N ARG A 78 -6.30 -14.57 -2.79
CA ARG A 78 -7.31 -14.35 -3.83
C ARG A 78 -7.44 -12.87 -4.18
N ARG A 79 -7.47 -12.01 -3.17
CA ARG A 79 -7.59 -10.56 -3.38
C ARG A 79 -6.38 -10.00 -4.10
N ASP A 80 -5.17 -10.41 -3.72
CA ASP A 80 -3.94 -9.98 -4.38
C ASP A 80 -3.95 -10.38 -5.86
N HIS A 81 -4.40 -11.59 -6.16
CA HIS A 81 -4.51 -12.05 -7.54
C HIS A 81 -5.50 -11.19 -8.34
N ILE A 82 -6.69 -10.94 -7.80
CA ILE A 82 -7.70 -10.09 -8.44
C ILE A 82 -7.16 -8.68 -8.66
N ASP A 83 -6.56 -8.07 -7.63
CA ASP A 83 -6.07 -6.70 -7.70
C ASP A 83 -4.93 -6.53 -8.70
N SER A 84 -4.04 -7.52 -8.81
CA SER A 84 -2.89 -7.43 -9.71
C SER A 84 -3.24 -7.79 -11.15
N THR A 85 -4.34 -8.50 -11.40
CA THR A 85 -4.72 -8.96 -12.74
C THR A 85 -5.88 -8.17 -13.36
N ARG A 86 -6.59 -7.32 -12.58
CA ARG A 86 -7.71 -6.55 -13.12
C ARG A 86 -7.24 -5.57 -14.20
N ALA A 87 -8.06 -5.36 -15.22
CA ALA A 87 -7.74 -4.50 -16.34
C ALA A 87 -7.73 -3.01 -15.98
N THR A 88 -8.53 -2.60 -14.98
CA THR A 88 -8.62 -1.22 -14.51
C THR A 88 -7.90 -1.07 -13.18
N ALA A 89 -6.87 -0.24 -13.10
CA ALA A 89 -6.10 0.05 -11.89
C ALA A 89 -5.55 -1.23 -11.22
N PRO A 90 -4.70 -2.01 -11.88
CA PRO A 90 -4.08 -3.17 -11.26
C PRO A 90 -3.18 -2.76 -10.11
N LEU A 91 -3.12 -3.60 -9.04
CA LEU A 91 -2.27 -3.33 -7.89
C LEU A 91 -0.81 -3.62 -8.23
N ARG A 92 -0.04 -2.57 -8.38
CA ARG A 92 1.40 -2.62 -8.64
C ARG A 92 2.09 -1.34 -8.21
N ALA A 93 3.39 -1.40 -7.96
CA ALA A 93 4.16 -0.22 -7.66
C ALA A 93 4.27 0.68 -8.90
N ALA A 94 4.22 2.00 -8.68
CA ALA A 94 4.55 2.95 -9.74
C ALA A 94 6.04 2.80 -10.12
N PRO A 95 6.42 3.02 -11.40
CA PRO A 95 7.82 2.86 -11.82
C PRO A 95 8.80 3.75 -11.07
N ASP A 96 8.36 4.90 -10.59
CA ASP A 96 9.17 5.87 -9.85
C ASP A 96 9.00 5.80 -8.33
N ALA A 97 8.33 4.78 -7.82
CA ALA A 97 8.10 4.62 -6.39
C ALA A 97 9.29 4.03 -5.65
N TYR A 98 9.46 4.46 -4.40
CA TYR A 98 10.27 3.72 -3.44
C TYR A 98 9.49 2.49 -2.97
N LEU A 99 10.15 1.36 -2.86
CA LEU A 99 9.57 0.17 -2.26
C LEU A 99 10.01 0.08 -0.80
N LEU A 100 9.06 -0.05 0.10
CA LEU A 100 9.30 -0.22 1.53
C LEU A 100 8.77 -1.57 1.96
N ASP A 101 9.69 -2.50 2.23
CA ASP A 101 9.36 -3.83 2.72
C ASP A 101 9.18 -3.77 4.23
N SER A 102 7.96 -3.86 4.69
CA SER A 102 7.60 -3.75 6.09
C SER A 102 7.45 -5.10 6.80
N THR A 103 7.80 -6.21 6.15
CA THR A 103 7.55 -7.56 6.68
C THR A 103 8.07 -7.76 8.09
N ASN A 104 9.28 -7.28 8.38
CA ASN A 104 9.93 -7.45 9.69
C ASN A 104 10.04 -6.15 10.48
N LEU A 105 9.23 -5.14 10.14
CA LEU A 105 9.27 -3.83 10.77
C LEU A 105 8.07 -3.62 11.69
N THR A 106 8.30 -2.89 12.78
CA THR A 106 7.23 -2.34 13.60
C THR A 106 6.58 -1.16 12.90
N ILE A 107 5.39 -0.75 13.36
CA ILE A 107 4.72 0.46 12.84
C ILE A 107 5.62 1.68 12.98
N GLU A 108 6.29 1.81 14.12
CA GLU A 108 7.22 2.94 14.38
C GLU A 108 8.38 2.95 13.40
N GLN A 109 8.97 1.79 13.12
CA GLN A 109 10.04 1.67 12.13
C GLN A 109 9.58 2.02 10.72
N VAL A 110 8.38 1.59 10.33
CA VAL A 110 7.80 1.96 9.03
C VAL A 110 7.62 3.47 8.95
N LEU A 111 7.05 4.08 9.99
CA LEU A 111 6.83 5.53 10.02
C LEU A 111 8.15 6.29 9.95
N ASP A 112 9.17 5.87 10.69
CA ASP A 112 10.48 6.50 10.66
C ASP A 112 11.09 6.50 9.26
N ARG A 113 10.95 5.41 8.52
CA ARG A 113 11.45 5.31 7.15
C ARG A 113 10.66 6.19 6.18
N MET A 114 9.35 6.26 6.34
CA MET A 114 8.51 7.15 5.54
C MET A 114 8.88 8.62 5.79
N LEU A 115 9.06 9.02 7.04
CA LEU A 115 9.47 10.38 7.40
C LEU A 115 10.86 10.70 6.85
N ALA A 116 11.78 9.75 6.90
CA ALA A 116 13.11 9.93 6.31
C ALA A 116 13.03 10.21 4.80
N LEU A 117 12.15 9.51 4.09
CA LEU A 117 11.92 9.76 2.67
C LEU A 117 11.33 11.15 2.42
N VAL A 118 10.39 11.59 3.25
CA VAL A 118 9.75 12.91 3.12
C VAL A 118 10.76 14.03 3.36
N TYR A 119 11.59 13.90 4.40
CA TYR A 119 12.49 14.97 4.84
C TYR A 119 13.92 14.83 4.33
N GLY A 120 14.23 13.78 3.60
CA GLY A 120 15.58 13.54 3.10
C GLY A 120 16.57 13.14 4.19
N TRP A 121 16.10 12.52 5.28
CA TRP A 121 16.96 12.02 6.35
C TRP A 121 17.65 10.72 5.93
N PRO A 122 18.77 10.37 6.56
CA PRO A 122 19.43 9.10 6.28
C PRO A 122 18.53 7.90 6.56
N LEU A 123 18.58 6.92 5.67
CA LEU A 123 17.86 5.66 5.80
C LEU A 123 18.80 4.56 6.30
N PRO A 124 18.29 3.60 7.11
CA PRO A 124 19.09 2.42 7.46
C PRO A 124 19.47 1.64 6.21
N ASP A 125 20.71 1.12 6.19
CA ASP A 125 21.20 0.29 5.10
C ASP A 125 20.90 -1.20 5.38
N ASP A 126 19.62 -1.51 5.47
CA ASP A 126 19.11 -2.85 5.82
C ASP A 126 18.26 -3.47 4.71
N GLY A 127 18.21 -2.86 3.54
CA GLY A 127 17.47 -3.37 2.39
C GLY A 127 15.96 -3.18 2.46
N THR A 128 15.42 -2.54 3.51
CA THR A 128 13.97 -2.37 3.65
C THR A 128 13.40 -1.29 2.75
N VAL A 129 14.21 -0.30 2.37
CA VAL A 129 13.80 0.76 1.44
C VAL A 129 14.72 0.72 0.23
N TYR A 130 14.17 0.61 -0.94
CA TYR A 130 14.94 0.63 -2.18
C TYR A 130 14.10 1.20 -3.32
N ARG A 131 14.77 1.61 -4.39
CA ARG A 131 14.13 2.16 -5.58
C ARG A 131 14.51 1.29 -6.78
N PRO A 132 13.58 0.47 -7.31
CA PRO A 132 13.86 -0.35 -8.48
C PRO A 132 14.16 0.55 -9.69
N GLY A 133 15.19 0.25 -10.43
CA GLY A 133 15.58 1.03 -11.59
C GLY A 133 16.45 2.25 -11.29
N ALA A 134 16.86 2.41 -10.04
CA ALA A 134 17.84 3.44 -9.69
C ALA A 134 19.28 2.90 -9.88
#